data_286eda5354759f834aedded7249b95a8
#
_entry.id   286eda5354759f834aedded7249b95a8
#
_cell.length_a   1.000
_cell.length_b   1.000
_cell.length_c   1.000
_cell.angle_alpha   90.00
_cell.angle_beta   90.00
_cell.angle_gamma   90.00
#
_symmetry.space_group_name_H-M   'P 1'
#
loop_
_entity.id
_entity.type
_entity.pdbx_description
1 polymer ?
#
loop_
_entity_poly.entity_id
_entity_poly.type
_entity_poly.pdbx_seq_one_letter_code
_entity_poly.pdbx_strand_id
1 'polypeptide(L)'
;MERNDPMTMSRLKAYRRNASAIEDIKAELSGKYVADTISVCTPPSYTPHSTRIDGFLPNGDTLSLLCEQARLEREQRAVEEFIKGIEDYQTRRMFVLKFIKGKTYLQIAMQVSGGRITEDAVEKKIKRYISKKS
;
A
#
# COMPACT_ATOMS: atom_id res chain seq x y z
N MET A 1 20.00 8.89 4.82
CA MET A 1 19.84 8.50 5.09
C MET A 1 19.01 8.04 5.28
N GLU A 2 18.68 7.62 5.10
CA GLU A 2 17.91 7.13 5.28
C GLU A 2 17.64 6.71 6.25
N ARG A 3 17.19 6.64 6.66
CA ARG A 3 16.96 6.26 7.63
C ARG A 3 16.37 5.16 7.67
N ASN A 4 16.49 4.49 8.32
CA ASN A 4 15.90 3.30 8.50
C ASN A 4 15.03 3.34 9.67
N ASP A 5 13.86 3.81 9.49
CA ASP A 5 12.88 3.80 10.56
C ASP A 5 12.55 2.36 10.88
N PRO A 6 12.46 2.01 12.16
CA PRO A 6 12.12 0.64 12.49
C PRO A 6 10.71 0.30 12.05
N MET A 7 10.52 -0.94 11.63
CA MET A 7 9.20 -1.41 11.29
C MET A 7 8.41 -1.63 12.57
N THR A 8 7.18 -1.15 12.61
CA THR A 8 6.35 -1.26 13.78
C THR A 8 5.06 -1.98 13.44
N MET A 9 4.37 -2.46 14.46
CA MET A 9 3.07 -3.09 14.27
C MET A 9 2.11 -2.11 13.59
N SER A 10 2.19 -0.86 13.95
CA SER A 10 1.33 0.18 13.39
C SER A 10 1.54 0.31 11.89
N ARG A 11 2.79 0.33 11.46
CA ARG A 11 3.10 0.44 10.03
C ARG A 11 2.61 -0.79 9.28
N LEU A 12 2.79 -1.97 9.88
CA LEU A 12 2.33 -3.20 9.26
C LEU A 12 0.82 -3.24 9.14
N LYS A 13 0.13 -2.82 10.19
CA LYS A 13 -1.33 -2.81 10.16
C LYS A 13 -1.86 -1.82 9.13
N ALA A 14 -1.12 -0.79 8.84
CA ALA A 14 -1.55 0.21 7.87
C ALA A 14 -1.40 -0.27 6.43
N TYR A 15 -0.72 -1.38 6.19
CA TYR A 15 -0.44 -1.84 4.83
C TYR A 15 -1.70 -1.96 3.97
N ARG A 16 -2.70 -2.66 4.47
CA ARG A 16 -3.92 -2.86 3.69
C ARG A 16 -4.71 -1.57 3.52
N ARG A 17 -4.70 -0.74 4.54
CA ARG A 17 -5.34 0.57 4.47
C ARG A 17 -4.64 1.44 3.42
N ASN A 18 -3.31 1.38 3.40
CA ASN A 18 -2.54 2.13 2.42
C ASN A 18 -2.79 1.59 1.01
N ALA A 19 -2.90 0.28 0.86
CA ALA A 19 -3.19 -0.30 -0.44
C ALA A 19 -4.55 0.17 -0.96
N SER A 20 -5.53 0.21 -0.08
CA SER A 20 -6.85 0.70 -0.44
C SER A 20 -6.81 2.17 -0.82
N ALA A 21 -6.06 2.96 -0.06
CA ALA A 21 -5.92 4.39 -0.36
C ALA A 21 -5.25 4.62 -1.70
N ILE A 22 -4.25 3.80 -2.03
CA ILE A 22 -3.59 3.91 -3.32
C ILE A 22 -4.59 3.63 -4.45
N GLU A 23 -5.42 2.61 -4.30
CA GLU A 23 -6.41 2.32 -5.32
C GLU A 23 -7.43 3.44 -5.46
N ASP A 24 -7.83 4.04 -4.35
CA ASP A 24 -8.74 5.18 -4.40
C ASP A 24 -8.11 6.36 -5.12
N ILE A 25 -6.84 6.63 -4.85
CA ILE A 25 -6.14 7.72 -5.52
C ILE A 25 -6.03 7.45 -7.01
N LYS A 26 -5.68 6.22 -7.36
CA LYS A 26 -5.58 5.86 -8.78
C LYS A 26 -6.90 6.03 -9.49
N ALA A 27 -7.99 5.63 -8.85
CA ALA A 27 -9.32 5.78 -9.43
C ALA A 27 -9.66 7.25 -9.61
N GLU A 28 -9.34 8.06 -8.63
CA GLU A 28 -9.63 9.48 -8.73
C GLU A 28 -8.81 10.14 -9.83
N LEU A 29 -7.54 9.81 -9.93
CA LEU A 29 -6.69 10.35 -10.98
C LEU A 29 -7.15 9.90 -12.36
N SER A 30 -7.55 8.64 -12.46
CA SER A 30 -8.04 8.10 -13.71
C SER A 30 -9.33 8.78 -14.13
N GLY A 31 -10.22 9.00 -13.18
CA GLY A 31 -11.46 9.70 -13.46
C GLY A 31 -11.22 11.12 -13.94
N LYS A 32 -10.30 11.83 -13.29
CA LYS A 32 -9.97 13.17 -13.71
C LYS A 32 -9.36 13.19 -15.10
N TYR A 33 -8.48 12.25 -15.35
CA TYR A 33 -7.83 12.18 -16.64
C TYR A 33 -8.83 11.90 -17.75
N VAL A 34 -9.76 10.99 -17.51
CA VAL A 34 -10.78 10.68 -18.50
C VAL A 34 -11.67 11.90 -18.76
N ALA A 35 -12.04 12.61 -17.73
CA ALA A 35 -12.84 13.81 -17.89
C ALA A 35 -12.12 14.85 -18.72
N ASP A 36 -10.85 15.04 -18.45
CA ASP A 36 -10.06 15.99 -19.22
C ASP A 36 -9.94 15.55 -20.66
N THR A 37 -9.76 14.29 -20.89
CA THR A 37 -9.66 13.76 -22.25
C THR A 37 -10.95 13.99 -23.01
N ILE A 38 -12.07 13.76 -22.38
CA ILE A 38 -13.35 13.98 -23.00
C ILE A 38 -13.52 15.44 -23.37
N SER A 39 -13.13 16.31 -22.49
CA SER A 39 -13.19 17.74 -22.77
C SER A 39 -12.37 18.10 -23.96
N VAL A 40 -11.20 17.55 -24.06
CA VAL A 40 -10.32 17.85 -25.17
C VAL A 40 -10.90 17.33 -26.46
N CYS A 41 -11.57 16.22 -26.41
CA CYS A 41 -12.16 15.68 -27.63
C CYS A 41 -13.40 16.39 -28.06
N THR A 42 -13.95 17.19 -27.24
CA THR A 42 -15.14 17.94 -27.61
C THR A 42 -14.76 18.91 -28.68
N PRO A 43 -15.26 18.72 -29.82
CA PRO A 43 -14.81 19.46 -30.93
C PRO A 43 -14.78 20.85 -30.74
N PRO A 44 -15.48 21.56 -30.66
CA PRO A 44 -15.16 22.86 -30.84
C PRO A 44 -13.97 23.16 -30.15
N SER A 45 -13.69 22.65 -29.33
CA SER A 45 -12.66 23.12 -28.70
C SER A 45 -11.52 22.85 -29.13
N TYR A 46 -11.25 22.65 -29.65
CA TYR A 46 -10.27 22.38 -29.90
C TYR A 46 -9.50 23.22 -30.06
N THR A 47 -9.36 23.71 -29.97
CA THR A 47 -8.63 24.48 -30.18
C THR A 47 -7.69 24.35 -29.69
N PRO A 48 -7.38 24.21 -29.53
CA PRO A 48 -6.67 24.03 -29.17
C PRO A 48 -5.88 23.96 -28.48
N HIS A 49 -5.54 23.92 -28.27
CA HIS A 49 -5.10 23.99 -27.61
C HIS A 49 -4.21 23.91 -27.00
N SER A 50 -3.61 23.96 -27.52
CA SER A 50 -2.63 24.37 -26.88
C SER A 50 -2.90 24.38 -25.52
N THR A 51 -3.78 24.94 -25.22
CA THR A 51 -4.10 24.98 -23.94
C THR A 51 -4.04 23.70 -23.42
N ARG A 52 -4.05 22.80 -24.19
CA ARG A 52 -4.02 21.61 -23.74
C ARG A 52 -2.83 21.29 -23.07
N ILE A 53 -1.76 21.66 -23.44
CA ILE A 53 -0.53 21.45 -22.78
C ILE A 53 -0.63 21.87 -21.37
N ASP A 54 -1.29 22.96 -21.14
CA ASP A 54 -1.51 23.40 -19.80
C ASP A 54 -2.31 22.38 -19.04
N GLY A 55 -3.23 21.73 -19.70
CA GLY A 55 -4.04 20.75 -19.05
C GLY A 55 -3.27 19.55 -18.58
N PHE A 56 -2.09 19.35 -19.13
CA PHE A 56 -1.28 18.23 -18.69
C PHE A 56 -0.49 18.55 -17.46
N LEU A 57 -0.36 19.79 -17.10
CA LEU A 57 0.33 20.10 -15.86
C LEU A 57 -0.63 19.83 -14.72
N PRO A 58 -0.20 19.07 -13.73
CA PRO A 58 -1.08 18.75 -12.62
C PRO A 58 -1.45 20.04 -11.88
N ASN A 59 -2.71 20.17 -11.55
CA ASN A 59 -3.10 21.27 -10.71
C ASN A 59 -2.74 20.91 -9.29
N GLY A 60 -3.00 21.76 -8.32
CA GLY A 60 -2.62 21.53 -6.95
C GLY A 60 -3.19 20.25 -6.38
N ASP A 61 -4.45 19.96 -6.68
CA ASP A 61 -5.08 18.76 -6.18
C ASP A 61 -4.46 17.51 -6.78
N THR A 62 -4.23 17.53 -8.09
CA THR A 62 -3.64 16.38 -8.76
C THR A 62 -2.23 16.13 -8.26
N LEU A 63 -1.45 17.19 -8.10
CA LEU A 63 -0.10 17.05 -7.62
C LEU A 63 -0.09 16.49 -6.20
N SER A 64 -1.01 16.95 -5.37
CA SER A 64 -1.13 16.47 -4.00
C SER A 64 -1.43 14.98 -3.98
N LEU A 65 -2.35 14.53 -4.84
CA LEU A 65 -2.69 13.12 -4.93
C LEU A 65 -1.51 12.29 -5.41
N LEU A 66 -0.77 12.79 -6.38
CA LEU A 66 0.40 12.08 -6.88
C LEU A 66 1.47 11.94 -5.80
N CYS A 67 1.69 12.99 -5.02
CA CYS A 67 2.65 12.94 -3.93
C CYS A 67 2.21 11.96 -2.86
N GLU A 68 0.93 11.97 -2.55
CA GLU A 68 0.40 11.05 -1.55
C GLU A 68 0.52 9.61 -2.04
N GLN A 69 0.22 9.37 -3.30
CA GLN A 69 0.34 8.05 -3.88
C GLN A 69 1.78 7.55 -3.78
N ALA A 70 2.74 8.41 -4.13
CA ALA A 70 4.15 8.04 -4.07
C ALA A 70 4.57 7.71 -2.64
N ARG A 71 4.10 8.50 -1.67
CA ARG A 71 4.43 8.26 -0.28
C ARG A 71 3.87 6.92 0.20
N LEU A 72 2.61 6.63 -0.16
CA LEU A 72 1.99 5.39 0.25
C LEU A 72 2.65 4.19 -0.42
N GLU A 73 3.04 4.34 -1.67
CA GLU A 73 3.73 3.26 -2.38
C GLU A 73 5.10 2.97 -1.78
N ARG A 74 5.80 4.01 -1.36
CA ARG A 74 7.09 3.82 -0.68
C ARG A 74 6.89 3.06 0.62
N GLU A 75 5.85 3.39 1.36
CA GLU A 75 5.57 2.70 2.61
C GLU A 75 5.18 1.24 2.35
N GLN A 76 4.41 0.99 1.30
CA GLN A 76 4.06 -0.37 0.92
C GLN A 76 5.31 -1.19 0.62
N ARG A 77 6.22 -0.61 -0.14
CA ARG A 77 7.45 -1.31 -0.47
C ARG A 77 8.29 -1.58 0.77
N ALA A 78 8.32 -0.63 1.69
CA ALA A 78 9.07 -0.82 2.92
C ALA A 78 8.54 -2.01 3.71
N VAL A 79 7.22 -2.14 3.78
CA VAL A 79 6.60 -3.27 4.48
C VAL A 79 6.90 -4.57 3.74
N GLU A 80 6.79 -4.56 2.43
CA GLU A 80 7.06 -5.76 1.62
C GLU A 80 8.51 -6.22 1.76
N GLU A 81 9.44 -5.26 1.75
CA GLU A 81 10.84 -5.60 1.92
C GLU A 81 11.13 -6.16 3.31
N PHE A 82 10.50 -5.58 4.31
CA PHE A 82 10.66 -6.08 5.66
C PHE A 82 10.20 -7.54 5.74
N ILE A 83 9.04 -7.84 5.17
CA ILE A 83 8.50 -9.19 5.21
C ILE A 83 9.37 -10.14 4.41
N LYS A 84 9.85 -9.72 3.25
CA LYS A 84 10.73 -10.56 2.44
C LYS A 84 12.02 -10.89 3.16
N GLY A 85 12.47 -10.01 4.03
CA GLY A 85 13.70 -10.21 4.77
C GLY A 85 13.57 -11.17 5.94
N ILE A 86 12.36 -11.67 6.23
CA ILE A 86 12.19 -12.61 7.32
C ILE A 86 12.74 -13.97 6.87
N GLU A 87 13.71 -14.45 7.60
CA GLU A 87 14.38 -15.68 7.20
C GLU A 87 13.56 -16.94 7.48
N ASP A 88 12.84 -16.93 8.59
CA ASP A 88 12.05 -18.11 8.95
C ASP A 88 10.80 -18.16 8.08
N TYR A 89 10.65 -19.24 7.34
CA TYR A 89 9.53 -19.38 6.41
C TYR A 89 8.17 -19.25 7.11
N GLN A 90 8.03 -19.91 8.25
CA GLN A 90 6.77 -19.91 8.97
C GLN A 90 6.41 -18.50 9.45
N THR A 91 7.38 -17.81 10.01
CA THR A 91 7.15 -16.43 10.45
C THR A 91 6.82 -15.52 9.28
N ARG A 92 7.55 -15.66 8.18
CA ARG A 92 7.27 -14.85 7.00
C ARG A 92 5.86 -15.10 6.50
N ARG A 93 5.44 -16.36 6.49
CA ARG A 93 4.09 -16.67 6.04
C ARG A 93 3.03 -16.08 6.96
N MET A 94 3.29 -16.09 8.27
CA MET A 94 2.39 -15.46 9.22
C MET A 94 2.23 -13.98 8.94
N PHE A 95 3.34 -13.29 8.64
CA PHE A 95 3.30 -11.88 8.32
C PHE A 95 2.52 -11.62 7.03
N VAL A 96 2.75 -12.44 6.00
CA VAL A 96 2.02 -12.29 4.75
C VAL A 96 0.53 -12.47 4.98
N LEU A 97 0.15 -13.52 5.69
CA LEU A 97 -1.27 -13.78 5.92
C LEU A 97 -1.93 -12.69 6.75
N LYS A 98 -1.21 -12.19 7.76
CA LYS A 98 -1.79 -11.19 8.65
C LYS A 98 -1.85 -9.80 8.00
N PHE A 99 -0.76 -9.34 7.42
CA PHE A 99 -0.67 -7.95 7.02
C PHE A 99 -0.96 -7.72 5.55
N ILE A 100 -0.70 -8.69 4.70
CA ILE A 100 -0.97 -8.54 3.29
C ILE A 100 -2.33 -9.12 2.93
N LYS A 101 -2.63 -10.32 3.45
CA LYS A 101 -3.91 -10.97 3.14
C LYS A 101 -5.04 -10.57 4.08
N GLY A 102 -4.70 -10.03 5.24
CA GLY A 102 -5.73 -9.56 6.17
C GLY A 102 -6.43 -10.64 6.98
N LYS A 103 -5.78 -11.78 7.16
CA LYS A 103 -6.38 -12.86 7.94
C LYS A 103 -6.30 -12.57 9.43
N THR A 104 -7.20 -13.17 10.19
CA THR A 104 -7.14 -13.04 11.63
C THR A 104 -6.10 -14.00 12.16
N TYR A 105 -5.69 -13.78 13.41
CA TYR A 105 -4.72 -14.69 14.04
C TYR A 105 -5.25 -16.13 14.07
N LEU A 106 -6.56 -16.29 14.29
CA LEU A 106 -7.15 -17.61 14.31
C LEU A 106 -7.04 -18.27 12.94
N GLN A 107 -7.35 -17.54 11.89
CA GLN A 107 -7.26 -18.09 10.54
C GLN A 107 -5.82 -18.47 10.20
N ILE A 108 -4.87 -17.65 10.63
CA ILE A 108 -3.46 -17.93 10.40
C ILE A 108 -3.07 -19.21 11.14
N ALA A 109 -3.50 -19.33 12.39
CA ALA A 109 -3.17 -20.51 13.18
C ALA A 109 -3.69 -21.79 12.53
N MET A 110 -4.86 -21.70 11.91
CA MET A 110 -5.44 -22.85 11.25
C MET A 110 -4.72 -23.19 9.95
N GLN A 111 -4.16 -22.20 9.26
CA GLN A 111 -3.49 -22.45 8.00
C GLN A 111 -2.01 -22.82 8.17
N VAL A 112 -1.36 -22.25 9.16
CA VAL A 112 0.05 -22.50 9.38
C VAL A 112 0.16 -23.72 10.28
N SER A 113 1.04 -24.61 9.95
CA SER A 113 1.28 -25.82 10.74
C SER A 113 0.04 -26.70 10.87
N GLY A 114 -0.91 -26.56 9.96
CA GLY A 114 -2.09 -27.43 9.96
C GLY A 114 -2.92 -27.32 11.22
N GLY A 115 -2.93 -26.15 11.84
CA GLY A 115 -3.74 -25.95 13.02
C GLY A 115 -3.09 -26.35 14.32
N ARG A 116 -1.83 -26.67 14.28
CA ARG A 116 -1.13 -27.10 15.51
C ARG A 116 -0.70 -25.94 16.39
N ILE A 117 -0.72 -24.74 15.86
CA ILE A 117 -0.29 -23.58 16.61
C ILE A 117 -1.53 -22.82 17.04
N THR A 118 -1.48 -22.20 18.19
CA THR A 118 -2.65 -21.47 18.68
C THR A 118 -2.64 -20.03 18.19
N GLU A 119 -3.81 -19.42 18.24
CA GLU A 119 -3.96 -18.03 17.88
C GLU A 119 -3.00 -17.15 18.69
N ASP A 120 -2.92 -17.43 19.99
CA ASP A 120 -2.07 -16.68 20.90
C ASP A 120 -0.60 -16.82 20.52
N ALA A 121 -0.20 -18.02 20.15
CA ALA A 121 1.18 -18.27 19.75
C ALA A 121 1.53 -17.51 18.47
N VAL A 122 0.61 -17.43 17.53
CA VAL A 122 0.83 -16.65 16.29
C VAL A 122 1.04 -15.20 16.64
N GLU A 123 0.15 -14.65 17.47
CA GLU A 123 0.24 -13.25 17.85
C GLU A 123 1.55 -12.95 18.55
N LYS A 124 1.93 -13.80 19.48
CA LYS A 124 3.18 -13.62 20.22
C LYS A 124 4.39 -13.71 19.31
N LYS A 125 4.36 -14.64 18.38
CA LYS A 125 5.48 -14.82 17.47
C LYS A 125 5.67 -13.59 16.59
N ILE A 126 4.58 -13.05 16.08
CA ILE A 126 4.63 -11.85 15.26
C ILE A 126 5.14 -10.65 16.07
N LYS A 127 4.58 -10.45 17.24
CA LYS A 127 4.98 -9.32 18.09
C LYS A 127 6.43 -9.42 18.51
N ARG A 128 6.88 -10.61 18.83
CA ARG A 128 8.25 -10.84 19.22
C ARG A 128 9.22 -10.53 18.09
N TYR A 129 8.87 -10.94 16.88
CA TYR A 129 9.74 -10.70 15.75
C TYR A 129 9.89 -9.21 15.49
N ILE A 130 8.79 -8.47 15.56
CA ILE A 130 8.82 -7.03 15.35
C ILE A 130 9.67 -6.36 16.42
N SER A 131 9.48 -6.75 17.66
CA SER A 131 10.24 -6.18 18.76
C SER A 131 11.74 -6.47 18.63
N LYS A 132 12.05 -7.67 18.19
CA LYS A 132 13.44 -8.07 18.04
C LYS A 132 14.13 -7.32 16.91
N LYS A 133 13.42 -6.99 15.83
CA LYS A 133 14.00 -6.33 14.69
C LYS A 133 13.92 -4.83 14.76
N SER A 134 13.12 -4.29 15.65
CA SER A 134 13.10 -2.84 15.82
C SER A 134 14.22 -2.35 16.76
#